data_db1097a08c7e6e700da678e285eb1a7e
#
_entry.id   db1097a08c7e6e700da678e285eb1a7e
#
_cell.length_a   1.000
_cell.length_b   1.000
_cell.length_c   1.000
_cell.angle_alpha   90.00
_cell.angle_beta   90.00
_cell.angle_gamma   90.00
#
_symmetry.space_group_name_H-M   'P 1'
#
loop_
_entity.id
_entity.type
_entity.pdbx_description
1 polymer ?
#
loop_
_entity_poly.entity_id
_entity_poly.type
_entity_poly.pdbx_seq_one_letter_code
_entity_poly.pdbx_strand_id
1 'polypeptide(L)'
;MKVFVLNMRGRPLMPCSPARARHLLKAGKAVVRRRTPFTIQLRIATGETKQSVTLGVDAGAKHVGLSAATEKEEVFASEVELRQDITGLLAARLSLRRDRRHRKTRYRAPRFLNRVRSKHKGWLAPSVENRIQAHMSRIDAVCRLLPVTRIVIETASFDVQKIRNLEVEGTGYQQGDQLGFWNVREYVLFRDGHVC
;
A
#
# COMPACT_ATOMS: atom_id res chain seq x y z
N MET A 1 -6.39 5.45 -23.52
CA MET A 1 -5.04 5.15 -22.98
C MET A 1 -4.16 6.40 -23.15
N LYS A 2 -3.45 6.83 -22.12
CA LYS A 2 -2.55 8.00 -22.15
C LYS A 2 -1.10 7.55 -22.23
N VAL A 3 -0.23 8.39 -22.81
CA VAL A 3 1.22 8.16 -22.87
C VAL A 3 1.88 9.09 -21.86
N PHE A 4 2.72 8.54 -20.99
CA PHE A 4 3.45 9.32 -20.00
C PHE A 4 4.60 10.07 -20.67
N VAL A 5 4.82 11.30 -20.20
CA VAL A 5 5.80 12.20 -20.79
C VAL A 5 6.74 12.70 -19.71
N LEU A 6 8.02 12.60 -19.96
CA LEU A 6 9.07 13.19 -19.14
C LEU A 6 9.71 14.36 -19.92
N ASN A 7 10.09 15.39 -19.18
CA ASN A 7 10.89 16.48 -19.78
C ASN A 7 12.34 16.01 -20.05
N MET A 8 13.15 16.89 -20.61
CA MET A 8 14.56 16.64 -20.91
C MET A 8 15.38 16.22 -19.68
N ARG A 9 14.99 16.71 -18.48
CA ARG A 9 15.63 16.40 -17.19
C ARG A 9 15.07 15.13 -16.51
N GLY A 10 14.13 14.41 -17.15
CA GLY A 10 13.48 13.22 -16.60
C GLY A 10 12.37 13.49 -15.59
N ARG A 11 11.94 14.76 -15.42
CA ARG A 11 10.80 15.09 -14.54
C ARG A 11 9.48 14.85 -15.26
N PRO A 12 8.44 14.36 -14.56
CA PRO A 12 7.15 14.07 -15.16
C PRO A 12 6.42 15.35 -15.61
N LEU A 13 5.81 15.25 -16.77
CA LEU A 13 4.90 16.22 -17.36
C LEU A 13 3.49 15.61 -17.46
N MET A 14 2.52 16.43 -17.91
CA MET A 14 1.17 15.93 -18.17
C MET A 14 1.21 14.86 -19.28
N PRO A 15 0.46 13.75 -19.12
CA PRO A 15 0.38 12.71 -20.13
C PRO A 15 -0.27 13.24 -21.42
N CYS A 16 0.07 12.66 -22.53
CA CYS A 16 -0.47 13.05 -23.82
C CYS A 16 -1.22 11.92 -24.52
N SER A 17 -1.93 12.26 -25.59
CA SER A 17 -2.57 11.26 -26.45
C SER A 17 -1.53 10.43 -27.22
N PRO A 18 -1.84 9.17 -27.59
CA PRO A 18 -0.94 8.34 -28.40
C PRO A 18 -0.60 8.96 -29.77
N ALA A 19 -1.53 9.72 -30.34
CA ALA A 19 -1.28 10.42 -31.62
C ALA A 19 -0.18 11.48 -31.43
N ARG A 20 -0.26 12.31 -30.40
CA ARG A 20 0.76 13.31 -30.09
C ARG A 20 2.13 12.68 -29.80
N ALA A 21 2.15 11.58 -29.06
CA ALA A 21 3.38 10.84 -28.80
C ALA A 21 4.05 10.34 -30.09
N ARG A 22 3.27 9.78 -31.01
CA ARG A 22 3.77 9.33 -32.32
C ARG A 22 4.38 10.48 -33.14
N HIS A 23 3.73 11.63 -33.18
CA HIS A 23 4.27 12.81 -33.84
C HIS A 23 5.60 13.27 -33.25
N LEU A 24 5.71 13.32 -31.93
CA LEU A 24 6.94 13.69 -31.22
C LEU A 24 8.08 12.70 -31.50
N LEU A 25 7.79 11.41 -31.49
CA LEU A 25 8.77 10.36 -31.82
C LEU A 25 9.21 10.43 -33.27
N LYS A 26 8.28 10.56 -34.23
CA LYS A 26 8.57 10.68 -35.68
C LYS A 26 9.39 11.94 -35.99
N ALA A 27 9.11 13.05 -35.29
CA ALA A 27 9.86 14.30 -35.48
C ALA A 27 11.23 14.29 -34.76
N GLY A 28 11.65 13.20 -34.10
CA GLY A 28 12.90 13.11 -33.34
C GLY A 28 12.94 13.96 -32.08
N LYS A 29 11.82 14.59 -31.70
CA LYS A 29 11.68 15.48 -30.54
C LYS A 29 11.51 14.72 -29.19
N ALA A 30 11.29 13.40 -29.24
CA ALA A 30 11.19 12.52 -28.07
C ALA A 30 11.85 11.18 -28.34
N VAL A 31 12.16 10.46 -27.27
CA VAL A 31 12.64 9.06 -27.30
C VAL A 31 11.82 8.20 -26.37
N VAL A 32 11.71 6.92 -26.67
CA VAL A 32 11.07 5.95 -25.77
C VAL A 32 11.97 5.72 -24.56
N ARG A 33 11.47 6.01 -23.38
CA ARG A 33 12.20 5.81 -22.11
C ARG A 33 11.83 4.49 -21.45
N ARG A 34 10.53 4.11 -21.51
CA ARG A 34 10.01 2.87 -20.92
C ARG A 34 8.90 2.32 -21.82
N ARG A 35 8.82 1.00 -21.91
CA ARG A 35 7.77 0.32 -22.69
C ARG A 35 6.51 0.06 -21.87
N THR A 36 6.67 -0.27 -20.59
CA THR A 36 5.56 -0.59 -19.69
C THR A 36 5.76 0.09 -18.33
N PRO A 37 4.91 1.04 -17.91
CA PRO A 37 3.94 1.76 -18.76
C PRO A 37 4.63 2.59 -19.83
N PHE A 38 3.97 2.78 -20.99
CA PHE A 38 4.59 3.46 -22.11
C PHE A 38 4.90 4.92 -21.79
N THR A 39 6.19 5.25 -21.81
CA THR A 39 6.71 6.54 -21.38
C THR A 39 7.72 7.05 -22.39
N ILE A 40 7.55 8.30 -22.82
CA ILE A 40 8.48 9.00 -23.69
C ILE A 40 9.21 10.11 -22.92
N GLN A 41 10.43 10.40 -23.32
CA GLN A 41 11.18 11.53 -22.79
C GLN A 41 11.45 12.54 -23.92
N LEU A 42 11.14 13.81 -23.65
CA LEU A 42 11.38 14.89 -24.58
C LEU A 42 12.88 15.22 -24.69
N ARG A 43 13.32 15.51 -25.92
CA ARG A 43 14.67 16.02 -26.23
C ARG A 43 14.70 17.54 -26.39
N ILE A 44 13.54 18.17 -26.38
CA ILE A 44 13.38 19.61 -26.52
C ILE A 44 13.03 20.25 -25.18
N ALA A 45 13.50 21.47 -24.97
CA ALA A 45 13.05 22.27 -23.84
C ALA A 45 11.57 22.65 -24.04
N THR A 46 10.78 22.45 -23.01
CA THR A 46 9.35 22.78 -22.98
C THR A 46 9.04 23.56 -21.73
N GLY A 47 7.98 24.41 -21.76
CA GLY A 47 7.45 25.02 -20.56
C GLY A 47 7.04 23.95 -19.53
N GLU A 48 7.17 24.26 -18.26
CA GLU A 48 6.84 23.36 -17.15
C GLU A 48 5.43 23.59 -16.58
N THR A 49 4.54 24.21 -17.34
CA THR A 49 3.13 24.40 -16.94
C THR A 49 2.46 23.05 -16.76
N LYS A 50 1.94 22.79 -15.56
CA LYS A 50 1.32 21.52 -15.18
C LYS A 50 -0.05 21.79 -14.57
N GLN A 51 -1.00 20.92 -14.83
CA GLN A 51 -2.25 20.90 -14.09
C GLN A 51 -2.01 20.26 -12.73
N SER A 52 -2.82 20.64 -11.74
CA SER A 52 -2.83 19.95 -10.45
C SER A 52 -3.30 18.49 -10.63
N VAL A 53 -2.53 17.55 -10.14
CA VAL A 53 -2.86 16.12 -10.16
C VAL A 53 -2.94 15.62 -8.73
N THR A 54 -4.11 15.12 -8.34
CA THR A 54 -4.32 14.46 -7.05
C THR A 54 -4.22 12.96 -7.23
N LEU A 55 -3.35 12.31 -6.46
CA LEU A 55 -3.22 10.87 -6.39
C LEU A 55 -4.04 10.36 -5.20
N GLY A 56 -5.11 9.62 -5.47
CA GLY A 56 -5.85 8.84 -4.50
C GLY A 56 -5.19 7.47 -4.29
N VAL A 57 -5.07 7.07 -3.05
CA VAL A 57 -4.47 5.79 -2.63
C VAL A 57 -5.42 5.08 -1.70
N ASP A 58 -5.92 3.92 -2.13
CA ASP A 58 -6.58 2.95 -1.27
C ASP A 58 -5.53 1.95 -0.77
N ALA A 59 -5.20 2.05 0.52
CA ALA A 59 -4.11 1.28 1.13
C ALA A 59 -4.62 -0.04 1.72
N GLY A 60 -5.16 -0.92 0.88
CA GLY A 60 -5.66 -2.23 1.27
C GLY A 60 -4.56 -3.19 1.74
N ALA A 61 -4.98 -4.25 2.46
CA ALA A 61 -4.06 -5.26 3.01
C ALA A 61 -3.52 -6.24 1.95
N LYS A 62 -4.29 -6.53 0.91
CA LYS A 62 -3.97 -7.45 -0.18
C LYS A 62 -3.77 -6.73 -1.50
N HIS A 63 -4.50 -5.67 -1.72
CA HIS A 63 -4.50 -4.86 -2.93
C HIS A 63 -4.25 -3.40 -2.58
N VAL A 64 -3.63 -2.67 -3.48
CA VAL A 64 -3.46 -1.23 -3.40
C VAL A 64 -4.10 -0.63 -4.62
N GLY A 65 -5.15 0.17 -4.42
CA GLY A 65 -5.77 0.97 -5.46
C GLY A 65 -5.05 2.32 -5.60
N LEU A 66 -4.76 2.71 -6.83
CA LEU A 66 -4.12 3.98 -7.16
C LEU A 66 -4.88 4.64 -8.28
N SER A 67 -5.39 5.85 -8.06
CA SER A 67 -6.06 6.68 -9.05
C SER A 67 -5.47 8.07 -9.05
N ALA A 68 -5.04 8.56 -10.20
CA ALA A 68 -4.57 9.93 -10.34
C ALA A 68 -5.52 10.72 -11.23
N ALA A 69 -6.06 11.79 -10.70
CA ALA A 69 -7.04 12.64 -11.37
C ALA A 69 -6.61 14.10 -11.40
N THR A 70 -6.99 14.77 -12.49
CA THR A 70 -7.04 16.22 -12.58
C THR A 70 -8.45 16.70 -12.22
N GLU A 71 -8.70 17.98 -12.21
CA GLU A 71 -10.07 18.50 -12.02
C GLU A 71 -11.07 18.04 -13.09
N LYS A 72 -10.58 17.64 -14.27
CA LYS A 72 -11.42 17.31 -15.43
C LYS A 72 -11.52 15.83 -15.74
N GLU A 73 -10.48 15.06 -15.48
CA GLU A 73 -10.41 13.66 -15.90
C GLU A 73 -9.45 12.84 -15.03
N GLU A 74 -9.72 11.55 -14.94
CA GLU A 74 -8.78 10.57 -14.43
C GLU A 74 -7.70 10.29 -15.51
N VAL A 75 -6.45 10.45 -15.14
CA VAL A 75 -5.31 10.28 -16.05
C VAL A 75 -4.58 8.95 -15.86
N PHE A 76 -4.82 8.30 -14.73
CA PHE A 76 -4.22 7.02 -14.38
C PHE A 76 -5.07 6.28 -13.36
N ALA A 77 -5.27 4.98 -13.59
CA ALA A 77 -5.84 4.06 -12.62
C ALA A 77 -5.04 2.76 -12.62
N SER A 78 -4.82 2.18 -11.47
CA SER A 78 -4.22 0.86 -11.34
C SER A 78 -4.58 0.21 -10.01
N GLU A 79 -4.68 -1.10 -10.04
CA GLU A 79 -4.74 -1.95 -8.86
C GLU A 79 -3.49 -2.82 -8.83
N VAL A 80 -2.87 -2.93 -7.67
CA VAL A 80 -1.66 -3.71 -7.47
C VAL A 80 -1.88 -4.74 -6.39
N GLU A 81 -1.79 -6.01 -6.75
CA GLU A 81 -1.81 -7.09 -5.78
C GLU A 81 -0.50 -7.12 -4.99
N LEU A 82 -0.63 -7.12 -3.66
CA LEU A 82 0.50 -7.22 -2.74
C LEU A 82 0.86 -8.69 -2.50
N ARG A 83 2.09 -8.91 -2.10
CA ARG A 83 2.61 -10.23 -1.77
C ARG A 83 1.84 -10.86 -0.61
N GLN A 84 1.28 -12.05 -0.80
CA GLN A 84 0.44 -12.77 0.17
C GLN A 84 1.11 -14.03 0.74
N ASP A 85 2.23 -14.48 0.20
CA ASP A 85 2.92 -15.73 0.56
C ASP A 85 3.75 -15.67 1.86
N ILE A 86 3.85 -14.49 2.48
CA ILE A 86 4.71 -14.24 3.66
C ILE A 86 4.36 -15.18 4.82
N THR A 87 3.07 -15.42 5.08
CA THR A 87 2.61 -16.28 6.17
C THR A 87 3.09 -17.72 5.98
N GLY A 88 2.97 -18.26 4.76
CA GLY A 88 3.45 -19.60 4.41
C GLY A 88 4.97 -19.73 4.55
N LEU A 89 5.71 -18.73 4.09
CA LEU A 89 7.17 -18.71 4.21
C LEU A 89 7.64 -18.61 5.67
N LEU A 90 6.93 -17.85 6.52
CA LEU A 90 7.23 -17.79 7.95
C LEU A 90 6.92 -19.12 8.66
N ALA A 91 5.82 -19.79 8.29
CA ALA A 91 5.49 -21.12 8.80
C ALA A 91 6.55 -22.17 8.40
N ALA A 92 6.95 -22.20 7.14
CA ALA A 92 8.04 -23.06 6.65
C ALA A 92 9.36 -22.79 7.39
N ARG A 93 9.70 -21.51 7.58
CA ARG A 93 10.89 -21.12 8.35
C ARG A 93 10.81 -21.56 9.82
N LEU A 94 9.63 -21.53 10.42
CA LEU A 94 9.40 -21.99 11.79
C LEU A 94 9.60 -23.51 11.88
N SER A 95 9.03 -24.28 10.94
CA SER A 95 9.23 -25.74 10.84
C SER A 95 10.71 -26.11 10.73
N LEU A 96 11.42 -25.53 9.77
CA LEU A 96 12.85 -25.75 9.59
C LEU A 96 13.69 -25.42 10.85
N ARG A 97 13.27 -24.40 11.62
CA ARG A 97 13.93 -24.09 12.90
C ARG A 97 13.65 -25.13 13.97
N ARG A 98 12.42 -25.66 14.03
CA ARG A 98 12.05 -26.76 14.95
C ARG A 98 12.86 -28.01 14.62
N ASP A 99 12.88 -28.44 13.36
CA ASP A 99 13.66 -29.60 12.91
C ASP A 99 15.14 -29.48 13.24
N ARG A 100 15.72 -28.28 13.03
CA ARG A 100 17.11 -28.03 13.37
C ARG A 100 17.39 -28.12 14.87
N ARG A 101 16.45 -27.71 15.73
CA ARG A 101 16.58 -27.85 17.19
C ARG A 101 16.47 -29.30 17.65
N HIS A 102 15.66 -30.12 16.99
CA HIS A 102 15.48 -31.53 17.32
C HIS A 102 16.65 -32.43 16.86
N ARG A 103 17.46 -31.93 15.93
CA ARG A 103 18.68 -32.62 15.50
C ARG A 103 19.76 -32.43 16.53
N LYS A 104 19.95 -33.07 17.57
CA LYS A 104 21.04 -33.07 18.59
C LYS A 104 22.31 -32.25 18.21
N THR A 105 22.15 -31.15 17.54
CA THR A 105 23.21 -30.24 17.07
C THR A 105 23.49 -29.18 18.11
N ARG A 106 24.71 -28.63 18.09
CA ARG A 106 25.13 -27.57 18.99
C ARG A 106 24.13 -26.44 19.07
N TYR A 107 23.62 -26.14 20.29
CA TYR A 107 22.79 -24.99 20.56
C TYR A 107 23.58 -23.69 20.30
N ARG A 108 22.99 -22.79 19.53
CA ARG A 108 23.50 -21.43 19.36
C ARG A 108 22.58 -20.46 20.08
N ALA A 109 23.14 -19.60 20.90
CA ALA A 109 22.40 -18.52 21.53
C ALA A 109 21.79 -17.60 20.43
N PRO A 110 20.61 -17.02 20.66
CA PRO A 110 20.03 -16.05 19.74
C PRO A 110 20.96 -14.84 19.61
N ARG A 111 21.20 -14.39 18.36
CA ARG A 111 22.10 -13.24 18.10
C ARG A 111 21.53 -11.93 18.62
N PHE A 112 20.22 -11.84 18.84
CA PHE A 112 19.55 -10.63 19.33
C PHE A 112 18.30 -10.98 20.15
N LEU A 113 17.98 -10.09 21.05
CA LEU A 113 16.76 -10.18 21.85
C LEU A 113 15.55 -9.76 21.00
N ASN A 114 14.70 -10.75 20.64
CA ASN A 114 13.45 -10.50 19.93
C ASN A 114 12.25 -10.27 20.85
N ARG A 115 12.48 -9.80 22.07
CA ARG A 115 11.41 -9.49 23.02
C ARG A 115 10.89 -8.08 22.78
N VAL A 116 9.55 -7.90 22.88
CA VAL A 116 8.93 -6.59 22.67
C VAL A 116 9.53 -5.52 23.60
N ARG A 117 9.81 -5.86 24.86
CA ARG A 117 10.41 -4.94 25.85
C ARG A 117 11.81 -4.45 25.51
N SER A 118 12.55 -5.15 24.65
CA SER A 118 13.90 -4.77 24.22
C SER A 118 13.91 -3.95 22.94
N LYS A 119 12.73 -3.60 22.40
CA LYS A 119 12.61 -2.82 21.17
C LYS A 119 12.59 -1.32 21.48
N HIS A 120 13.20 -0.53 20.62
CA HIS A 120 13.13 0.93 20.72
C HIS A 120 11.72 1.44 20.42
N LYS A 121 11.39 2.63 20.91
CA LYS A 121 10.11 3.28 20.63
C LYS A 121 9.94 3.44 19.11
N GLY A 122 8.76 3.07 18.59
CA GLY A 122 8.46 3.12 17.15
C GLY A 122 8.96 1.92 16.35
N TRP A 123 9.53 0.89 16.98
CA TRP A 123 9.90 -0.33 16.27
C TRP A 123 8.68 -1.03 15.67
N LEU A 124 8.78 -1.35 14.40
CA LEU A 124 7.78 -2.14 13.68
C LEU A 124 8.33 -3.54 13.38
N ALA A 125 7.43 -4.52 13.31
CA ALA A 125 7.83 -5.84 12.84
C ALA A 125 8.30 -5.76 11.38
N PRO A 126 9.36 -6.48 10.97
CA PRO A 126 9.89 -6.41 9.60
C PRO A 126 8.86 -6.69 8.50
N SER A 127 7.84 -7.52 8.79
CA SER A 127 6.73 -7.78 7.86
C SER A 127 5.82 -6.56 7.69
N VAL A 128 5.60 -5.79 8.74
CA VAL A 128 4.81 -4.54 8.71
C VAL A 128 5.59 -3.47 7.96
N GLU A 129 6.87 -3.30 8.29
CA GLU A 129 7.76 -2.37 7.61
C GLU A 129 7.85 -2.67 6.10
N ASN A 130 8.02 -3.94 5.73
CA ASN A 130 8.02 -4.36 4.32
C ASN A 130 6.71 -4.02 3.61
N ARG A 131 5.56 -4.17 4.28
CA ARG A 131 4.26 -3.79 3.73
C ARG A 131 4.18 -2.28 3.49
N ILE A 132 4.59 -1.47 4.44
CA ILE A 132 4.64 -0.02 4.30
C ILE A 132 5.53 0.37 3.10
N GLN A 133 6.72 -0.20 3.01
CA GLN A 133 7.64 0.06 1.90
C GLN A 133 7.06 -0.38 0.55
N ALA A 134 6.29 -1.46 0.51
CA ALA A 134 5.59 -1.88 -0.70
C ALA A 134 4.57 -0.83 -1.17
N HIS A 135 3.76 -0.26 -0.26
CA HIS A 135 2.84 0.84 -0.59
C HIS A 135 3.62 2.08 -1.07
N MET A 136 4.62 2.51 -0.30
CA MET A 136 5.43 3.68 -0.64
C MET A 136 6.09 3.56 -2.01
N SER A 137 6.64 2.38 -2.33
CA SER A 137 7.28 2.17 -3.63
C SER A 137 6.30 2.25 -4.81
N ARG A 138 5.02 1.92 -4.61
CA ARG A 138 3.97 2.07 -5.64
C ARG A 138 3.56 3.53 -5.82
N ILE A 139 3.40 4.25 -4.73
CA ILE A 139 3.15 5.70 -4.76
C ILE A 139 4.29 6.42 -5.49
N ASP A 140 5.53 6.13 -5.12
CA ASP A 140 6.72 6.70 -5.78
C ASP A 140 6.78 6.38 -7.26
N ALA A 141 6.39 5.16 -7.66
CA ALA A 141 6.35 4.78 -9.06
C ALA A 141 5.39 5.65 -9.87
N VAL A 142 4.21 5.98 -9.32
CA VAL A 142 3.25 6.90 -9.95
C VAL A 142 3.77 8.33 -9.95
N CYS A 143 4.37 8.81 -8.87
CA CYS A 143 4.95 10.14 -8.78
C CYS A 143 6.11 10.37 -9.79
N ARG A 144 6.80 9.29 -10.19
CA ARG A 144 7.81 9.36 -11.26
C ARG A 144 7.22 9.40 -12.67
N LEU A 145 5.95 9.05 -12.84
CA LEU A 145 5.25 9.03 -14.13
C LEU A 145 4.38 10.28 -14.33
N LEU A 146 3.83 10.81 -13.27
CA LEU A 146 2.87 11.91 -13.28
C LEU A 146 3.34 13.05 -12.36
N PRO A 147 3.03 14.30 -12.70
CA PRO A 147 3.35 15.47 -11.89
C PRO A 147 2.36 15.60 -10.72
N VAL A 148 2.36 14.64 -9.80
CA VAL A 148 1.48 14.62 -8.63
C VAL A 148 1.79 15.82 -7.74
N THR A 149 0.75 16.59 -7.39
CA THR A 149 0.83 17.75 -6.50
C THR A 149 0.27 17.46 -5.11
N ARG A 150 -0.68 16.53 -5.01
CA ARG A 150 -1.35 16.15 -3.76
C ARG A 150 -1.54 14.64 -3.72
N ILE A 151 -1.34 14.06 -2.54
CA ILE A 151 -1.63 12.65 -2.27
C ILE A 151 -2.72 12.59 -1.22
N VAL A 152 -3.76 11.80 -1.47
CA VAL A 152 -4.87 11.53 -0.57
C VAL A 152 -4.88 10.02 -0.32
N ILE A 153 -4.74 9.63 0.94
CA ILE A 153 -4.74 8.23 1.36
C ILE A 153 -6.04 7.94 2.08
N GLU A 154 -6.74 6.92 1.65
CA GLU A 154 -7.90 6.42 2.38
C GLU A 154 -7.42 5.68 3.63
N THR A 155 -7.88 6.15 4.79
CA THR A 155 -7.65 5.50 6.07
C THR A 155 -8.99 5.04 6.61
N ALA A 156 -9.27 3.74 6.49
CA ALA A 156 -10.46 3.16 7.07
C ALA A 156 -10.21 2.86 8.56
N SER A 157 -10.85 3.61 9.43
CA SER A 157 -11.02 3.24 10.83
C SER A 157 -12.43 2.69 11.02
N PHE A 158 -12.57 1.38 11.15
CA PHE A 158 -13.85 0.76 11.41
C PHE A 158 -14.10 0.73 12.93
N ASP A 159 -14.90 1.64 13.41
CA ASP A 159 -15.46 1.58 14.75
C ASP A 159 -16.80 0.81 14.69
N VAL A 160 -16.72 -0.49 14.93
CA VAL A 160 -17.88 -1.40 14.86
C VAL A 160 -18.98 -1.00 15.85
N GLN A 161 -18.61 -0.46 17.03
CA GLN A 161 -19.58 -0.02 18.02
C GLN A 161 -20.28 1.27 17.56
N LYS A 162 -19.52 2.20 17.00
CA LYS A 162 -20.08 3.44 16.44
C LYS A 162 -20.91 3.23 15.19
N ILE A 163 -20.61 2.20 14.38
CA ILE A 163 -21.46 1.80 13.24
C ILE A 163 -22.82 1.28 13.71
N ARG A 164 -22.88 0.57 14.85
CA ARG A 164 -24.12 0.08 15.45
C ARG A 164 -24.90 1.15 16.22
N ASN A 165 -24.18 2.00 16.93
CA ASN A 165 -24.75 3.09 17.72
C ASN A 165 -23.91 4.35 17.54
N LEU A 166 -24.43 5.30 16.78
CA LEU A 166 -23.77 6.56 16.46
C LEU A 166 -23.49 7.45 17.69
N GLU A 167 -24.22 7.22 18.79
CA GLU A 167 -24.13 8.00 20.00
C GLU A 167 -23.14 7.45 21.03
N VAL A 168 -22.43 6.35 20.69
CA VAL A 168 -21.43 5.77 21.60
C VAL A 168 -20.24 6.71 21.75
N GLU A 169 -20.03 7.20 23.00
CA GLU A 169 -18.89 8.04 23.39
C GLU A 169 -18.33 7.62 24.75
N GLY A 170 -17.02 7.83 24.96
CA GLY A 170 -16.35 7.67 26.26
C GLY A 170 -16.58 6.30 26.91
N THR A 171 -17.22 6.28 28.07
CA THR A 171 -17.52 5.06 28.82
C THR A 171 -18.52 4.12 28.14
N GLY A 172 -19.29 4.62 27.18
CA GLY A 172 -20.21 3.79 26.38
C GLY A 172 -19.52 2.67 25.62
N TYR A 173 -18.27 2.87 25.24
CA TYR A 173 -17.46 1.82 24.60
C TYR A 173 -17.14 0.63 25.53
N GLN A 174 -17.20 0.84 26.82
CA GLN A 174 -16.98 -0.22 27.83
C GLN A 174 -18.26 -1.01 28.13
N GLN A 175 -19.42 -0.51 27.69
CA GLN A 175 -20.74 -1.11 27.91
C GLN A 175 -21.27 -1.79 26.64
N GLY A 176 -20.39 -2.34 25.80
CA GLY A 176 -20.79 -3.09 24.61
C GLY A 176 -21.43 -4.45 24.90
N ASP A 177 -21.89 -5.12 23.85
CA ASP A 177 -22.62 -6.41 23.91
C ASP A 177 -21.88 -7.53 24.69
N GLN A 178 -20.59 -7.38 24.92
CA GLN A 178 -19.74 -8.32 25.69
C GLN A 178 -19.71 -8.05 27.18
N LEU A 179 -20.35 -6.98 27.63
CA LEU A 179 -20.39 -6.64 29.06
C LEU A 179 -21.09 -7.74 29.86
N GLY A 180 -20.45 -8.22 30.91
CA GLY A 180 -20.98 -9.29 31.77
C GLY A 180 -20.58 -10.71 31.33
N PHE A 181 -19.94 -10.86 30.18
CA PHE A 181 -19.39 -12.16 29.75
C PHE A 181 -17.94 -12.32 30.21
N TRP A 182 -17.62 -13.53 30.66
CA TRP A 182 -16.28 -13.89 31.13
C TRP A 182 -15.19 -13.69 30.08
N ASN A 183 -15.51 -13.99 28.79
CA ASN A 183 -14.62 -13.82 27.66
C ASN A 183 -15.42 -13.77 26.34
N VAL A 184 -14.72 -13.44 25.25
CA VAL A 184 -15.30 -13.36 23.90
C VAL A 184 -15.93 -14.67 23.44
N ARG A 185 -15.37 -15.82 23.85
CA ARG A 185 -15.90 -17.15 23.47
C ARG A 185 -17.27 -17.39 24.08
N GLU A 186 -17.44 -17.09 25.37
CA GLU A 186 -18.72 -17.21 26.06
C GLU A 186 -19.79 -16.30 25.44
N TYR A 187 -19.41 -15.08 25.10
CA TYR A 187 -20.30 -14.15 24.40
C TYR A 187 -20.74 -14.70 23.03
N VAL A 188 -19.78 -15.22 22.22
CA VAL A 188 -20.11 -15.78 20.89
C VAL A 188 -21.02 -17.00 21.01
N LEU A 189 -20.73 -17.90 21.94
CA LEU A 189 -21.58 -19.08 22.20
C LEU A 189 -22.98 -18.67 22.62
N PHE A 190 -23.12 -17.68 23.49
CA PHE A 190 -24.41 -17.13 23.88
C PHE A 190 -25.15 -16.49 22.70
N ARG A 191 -24.47 -15.65 21.95
CA ARG A 191 -25.03 -14.97 20.77
C ARG A 191 -25.56 -15.95 19.72
N ASP A 192 -24.84 -17.03 19.49
CA ASP A 192 -25.15 -18.04 18.47
C ASP A 192 -25.98 -19.20 19.05
N GLY A 193 -26.52 -19.05 20.29
CA GLY A 193 -27.40 -20.05 20.93
C GLY A 193 -26.74 -21.39 21.19
N HIS A 194 -25.42 -21.45 21.35
CA HIS A 194 -24.62 -22.67 21.53
C HIS A 194 -24.77 -23.67 20.36
N VAL A 195 -25.13 -23.20 19.17
CA VAL A 195 -25.31 -24.00 17.94
C VAL A 195 -24.19 -23.66 16.96
N CYS A 196 -23.64 -24.69 16.31
CA CYS A 196 -22.69 -24.54 15.19
C CYS A 196 -23.43 -24.45 13.86
#